data_c18ffc9cd9bb3e6b527945941be4e489
#
_entry.id   c18ffc9cd9bb3e6b527945941be4e489
#
_cell.length_a   1.000
_cell.length_b   1.000
_cell.length_c   1.000
_cell.angle_alpha   90.00
_cell.angle_beta   90.00
_cell.angle_gamma   90.00
#
_symmetry.space_group_name_H-M   'P 1'
#
loop_
_entity.id
_entity.type
_entity.pdbx_description
1 polymer ?
#
loop_
_entity_poly.entity_id
_entity_poly.type
_entity_poly.pdbx_seq_one_letter_code
_entity_poly.pdbx_strand_id
1 'polypeptide(L)'
;MKNFLIFFIILIFSTNAYANKNKNTWDYPLIDYRGWVIKGSKDHYKFQSDLREDKDVLKEFKKNKDTGIISYLLFENDKIVIDVADIPRFVSSGEVIINGLLPSHSMGKSLVSYVTGHAICEGYIDSVNVRLNDWPLIKDTLYEDAVLLDLLNMKGGDQKWVGERRNIGSDNRIKGEKPEENVNVIGLVKVKDKYLRGTEKSKLIYNYSALTTNVIMNYVKYKAGDNWDKLLHKVFNEHVKVKNNVQFQKSRRYGDFVSARYSFYADRYDYLRIAKTMMEDWHNDTCAGKYLKTIYENRIKKKDNVKHATDVGL
;
A
#
# COMPACT_ATOMS: atom_id res chain seq x y z
N MET A 1 -28.33 -14.74 40.07
CA MET A 1 -28.10 -15.38 38.76
C MET A 1 -28.85 -14.72 37.60
N LYS A 2 -30.02 -14.13 37.74
CA LYS A 2 -30.75 -13.44 36.65
C LYS A 2 -30.06 -12.17 36.15
N ASN A 3 -29.35 -11.41 37.01
CA ASN A 3 -28.71 -10.15 36.63
C ASN A 3 -27.39 -10.30 35.81
N PHE A 4 -26.75 -11.48 35.92
CA PHE A 4 -25.52 -11.76 35.15
C PHE A 4 -25.83 -12.10 33.68
N LEU A 5 -26.97 -12.74 33.46
CA LEU A 5 -27.39 -13.10 32.11
C LEU A 5 -27.80 -11.86 31.26
N ILE A 6 -28.40 -10.86 31.93
CA ILE A 6 -28.77 -9.58 31.25
C ILE A 6 -27.55 -8.78 30.84
N PHE A 7 -26.49 -8.79 31.65
CA PHE A 7 -25.24 -8.09 31.31
C PHE A 7 -24.52 -8.74 30.13
N PHE A 8 -24.57 -10.10 30.04
CA PHE A 8 -23.98 -10.83 28.92
C PHE A 8 -24.75 -10.62 27.61
N ILE A 9 -26.07 -10.52 27.69
CA ILE A 9 -26.92 -10.24 26.50
C ILE A 9 -26.70 -8.80 25.99
N ILE A 10 -26.53 -7.84 26.88
CA ILE A 10 -26.24 -6.44 26.48
C ILE A 10 -24.88 -6.32 25.81
N LEU A 11 -23.87 -7.08 26.26
CA LEU A 11 -22.55 -7.12 25.61
C LEU A 11 -22.60 -7.75 24.20
N ILE A 12 -23.40 -8.78 24.01
CA ILE A 12 -23.59 -9.43 22.69
C ILE A 12 -24.35 -8.51 21.73
N PHE A 13 -25.33 -7.76 22.22
CA PHE A 13 -26.06 -6.78 21.40
C PHE A 13 -25.23 -5.54 21.07
N SER A 14 -24.33 -5.11 21.95
CA SER A 14 -23.45 -3.98 21.65
C SER A 14 -22.39 -4.31 20.59
N THR A 15 -21.90 -5.54 20.55
CA THR A 15 -20.97 -5.99 19.50
C THR A 15 -21.64 -6.14 18.14
N ASN A 16 -22.93 -6.53 18.10
CA ASN A 16 -23.70 -6.62 16.87
C ASN A 16 -24.18 -5.25 16.34
N ALA A 17 -24.38 -4.27 17.20
CA ALA A 17 -24.75 -2.91 16.79
C ALA A 17 -23.61 -2.16 16.09
N TYR A 18 -22.35 -2.46 16.41
CA TYR A 18 -21.20 -1.90 15.71
C TYR A 18 -20.98 -2.51 14.31
N ALA A 19 -21.38 -3.75 14.09
CA ALA A 19 -21.22 -4.44 12.82
C ALA A 19 -22.21 -3.95 11.73
N ASN A 20 -23.25 -3.23 12.09
CA ASN A 20 -24.36 -2.92 11.18
C ASN A 20 -24.40 -1.46 10.68
N LYS A 21 -23.51 -0.58 11.16
CA LYS A 21 -23.49 0.85 10.73
C LYS A 21 -22.64 1.16 9.50
N ASN A 22 -21.86 0.22 8.97
CA ASN A 22 -20.95 0.44 7.85
C ASN A 22 -21.29 -0.41 6.62
N LYS A 23 -22.53 -0.35 6.15
CA LYS A 23 -22.92 -1.04 4.90
C LYS A 23 -22.46 -0.35 3.62
N ASN A 24 -21.82 0.80 3.66
CA ASN A 24 -21.64 1.61 2.45
C ASN A 24 -20.23 2.02 2.05
N THR A 25 -19.19 1.56 2.67
CA THR A 25 -17.85 1.81 2.11
C THR A 25 -16.90 0.74 2.55
N TRP A 26 -16.35 0.00 1.62
CA TRP A 26 -15.19 -0.84 1.85
C TRP A 26 -15.44 -1.94 2.89
N ASP A 27 -16.25 -2.94 2.52
CA ASP A 27 -16.27 -4.22 3.23
C ASP A 27 -14.86 -4.80 3.34
N TYR A 28 -14.05 -4.30 4.26
CA TYR A 28 -12.86 -4.98 4.70
C TYR A 28 -13.31 -6.14 5.59
N PRO A 29 -13.07 -7.38 5.22
CA PRO A 29 -13.34 -8.46 6.14
C PRO A 29 -12.47 -8.27 7.37
N LEU A 30 -13.09 -8.44 8.51
CA LEU A 30 -12.40 -8.64 9.75
C LEU A 30 -11.20 -9.55 9.50
N ILE A 31 -10.06 -9.00 9.73
CA ILE A 31 -8.75 -9.52 10.02
C ILE A 31 -8.52 -11.00 9.83
N ASP A 32 -7.40 -11.26 9.30
CA ASP A 32 -6.34 -12.23 9.41
C ASP A 32 -6.33 -13.45 8.49
N TYR A 33 -7.41 -13.92 7.98
CA TYR A 33 -7.33 -15.06 7.06
C TYR A 33 -7.25 -14.67 5.57
N ARG A 34 -7.19 -13.38 5.25
CA ARG A 34 -7.13 -12.88 3.86
C ARG A 34 -5.96 -11.93 3.59
N GLY A 35 -4.93 -12.01 4.41
CA GLY A 35 -3.72 -11.22 4.23
C GLY A 35 -2.48 -12.09 4.26
N TRP A 36 -1.39 -11.59 3.70
CA TRP A 36 -0.07 -12.06 4.04
C TRP A 36 0.35 -11.34 5.30
N VAL A 37 0.19 -12.02 6.44
CA VAL A 37 0.53 -11.51 7.75
C VAL A 37 2.00 -11.79 8.01
N ILE A 38 2.76 -10.75 8.23
CA ILE A 38 4.16 -10.80 8.63
C ILE A 38 4.22 -10.56 10.14
N LYS A 39 4.77 -11.50 10.87
CA LYS A 39 4.91 -11.41 12.32
C LYS A 39 5.90 -10.30 12.69
N GLY A 40 5.62 -9.61 13.80
CA GLY A 40 6.54 -8.66 14.38
C GLY A 40 7.84 -9.31 14.85
N SER A 41 8.92 -8.54 14.83
CA SER A 41 10.24 -8.94 15.27
C SER A 41 10.37 -8.84 16.80
N LYS A 42 11.04 -9.81 17.41
CA LYS A 42 11.43 -9.74 18.82
C LYS A 42 12.48 -8.65 19.06
N ASP A 43 13.34 -8.41 18.06
CA ASP A 43 14.44 -7.44 18.11
C ASP A 43 14.06 -6.13 17.39
N HIS A 44 12.79 -5.71 17.52
CA HIS A 44 12.33 -4.48 16.91
C HIS A 44 13.08 -3.25 17.44
N TYR A 45 13.26 -2.25 16.57
CA TYR A 45 13.86 -0.99 16.97
C TYR A 45 13.00 -0.30 18.02
N LYS A 46 13.60 0.06 19.16
CA LYS A 46 12.95 0.75 20.29
C LYS A 46 13.20 2.24 20.18
N PHE A 47 12.16 3.00 19.88
CA PHE A 47 12.26 4.45 19.85
C PHE A 47 12.47 5.01 21.26
N GLN A 48 13.44 5.91 21.40
CA GLN A 48 13.52 6.81 22.52
C GLN A 48 12.59 8.01 22.28
N SER A 49 12.12 8.63 23.35
CA SER A 49 11.26 9.80 23.27
C SER A 49 11.88 10.97 24.02
N ASP A 50 11.74 12.17 23.43
CA ASP A 50 12.13 13.45 24.03
C ASP A 50 11.04 14.46 23.63
N LEU A 51 9.85 14.25 24.21
CA LEU A 51 8.63 14.89 23.73
C LEU A 51 8.63 16.38 24.06
N ARG A 52 8.31 17.18 23.05
CA ARG A 52 8.05 18.62 23.18
C ARG A 52 6.66 18.95 22.66
N GLU A 53 6.06 19.99 23.20
CA GLU A 53 4.85 20.58 22.65
C GLU A 53 5.19 21.39 21.41
N ASP A 54 4.47 21.14 20.34
CA ASP A 54 4.42 22.00 19.17
C ASP A 54 3.03 22.61 19.06
N LYS A 55 2.94 23.90 19.39
CA LYS A 55 1.66 24.61 19.44
C LYS A 55 0.97 24.67 18.10
N ASP A 56 1.73 24.73 17.00
CA ASP A 56 1.18 24.79 15.66
C ASP A 56 0.63 23.42 15.24
N VAL A 57 1.36 22.34 15.52
CA VAL A 57 0.87 20.98 15.32
C VAL A 57 -0.39 20.73 16.14
N LEU A 58 -0.39 21.09 17.43
CA LEU A 58 -1.56 20.92 18.29
C LEU A 58 -2.75 21.77 17.84
N LYS A 59 -2.51 22.97 17.33
CA LYS A 59 -3.54 23.85 16.77
C LYS A 59 -4.14 23.24 15.51
N GLU A 60 -3.31 22.75 14.60
CA GLU A 60 -3.77 22.03 13.41
C GLU A 60 -4.53 20.76 13.78
N PHE A 61 -4.06 20.02 14.76
CA PHE A 61 -4.74 18.82 15.25
C PHE A 61 -6.11 19.14 15.86
N LYS A 62 -6.23 20.24 16.60
CA LYS A 62 -7.49 20.72 17.22
C LYS A 62 -8.45 21.34 16.21
N LYS A 63 -7.98 22.08 15.23
CA LYS A 63 -8.79 22.65 14.14
C LYS A 63 -9.47 21.56 13.29
N ASN A 64 -9.05 20.34 13.42
CA ASN A 64 -9.08 19.39 12.36
C ASN A 64 -10.24 18.42 12.36
N LYS A 65 -11.46 18.88 12.49
CA LYS A 65 -12.58 18.14 11.90
C LYS A 65 -12.46 18.05 10.36
N ASP A 66 -11.70 18.95 9.74
CA ASP A 66 -11.68 19.16 8.30
C ASP A 66 -10.41 18.69 7.56
N THR A 67 -9.26 18.53 8.24
CA THR A 67 -8.01 18.15 7.57
C THR A 67 -7.70 16.66 7.60
N GLY A 68 -8.43 15.87 8.36
CA GLY A 68 -8.25 14.41 8.41
C GLY A 68 -6.93 13.93 9.03
N ILE A 69 -6.15 14.81 9.69
CA ILE A 69 -4.95 14.39 10.41
C ILE A 69 -5.38 13.66 11.70
N ILE A 70 -5.04 12.38 11.77
CA ILE A 70 -5.39 11.50 12.90
C ILE A 70 -4.18 11.08 13.72
N SER A 71 -3.00 11.24 13.16
CA SER A 71 -1.74 10.90 13.82
C SER A 71 -0.62 11.76 13.25
N TYR A 72 0.22 12.26 14.11
CA TYR A 72 1.45 12.96 13.77
C TYR A 72 2.58 12.44 14.65
N LEU A 73 3.65 11.95 14.01
CA LEU A 73 4.89 11.54 14.63
C LEU A 73 6.02 12.33 13.99
N LEU A 74 6.83 13.01 14.81
CA LEU A 74 8.06 13.62 14.36
C LEU A 74 9.24 12.91 15.03
N PHE A 75 10.18 12.48 14.18
CA PHE A 75 11.39 11.79 14.59
C PHE A 75 12.60 12.63 14.20
N GLU A 76 13.36 13.05 15.18
CA GLU A 76 14.56 13.88 15.02
C GLU A 76 15.66 13.37 15.95
N ASN A 77 16.90 13.33 15.48
CA ASN A 77 18.06 12.92 16.27
C ASN A 77 17.84 11.61 17.02
N ASP A 78 17.33 10.58 16.32
CA ASP A 78 17.03 9.26 16.87
C ASP A 78 15.98 9.20 18.00
N LYS A 79 15.17 10.25 18.14
CA LYS A 79 14.11 10.34 19.15
C LYS A 79 12.78 10.74 18.54
N ILE A 80 11.70 10.25 19.12
CA ILE A 80 10.36 10.79 18.86
C ILE A 80 10.22 12.06 19.69
N VAL A 81 10.08 13.20 18.99
CA VAL A 81 9.97 14.52 19.62
C VAL A 81 8.55 15.08 19.60
N ILE A 82 7.69 14.61 18.72
CA ILE A 82 6.25 14.89 18.74
C ILE A 82 5.51 13.59 18.51
N ASP A 83 4.52 13.34 19.35
CA ASP A 83 3.69 12.14 19.29
C ASP A 83 2.25 12.49 19.63
N VAL A 84 1.44 12.71 18.59
CA VAL A 84 0.02 13.09 18.74
C VAL A 84 -0.84 12.16 17.92
N ALA A 85 -1.94 11.67 18.50
CA ALA A 85 -2.90 10.82 17.81
C ALA A 85 -4.33 11.05 18.32
N ASP A 86 -5.29 10.93 17.40
CA ASP A 86 -6.72 10.89 17.68
C ASP A 86 -7.35 9.66 16.98
N ILE A 87 -7.06 8.51 17.52
CA ILE A 87 -7.53 7.22 16.98
C ILE A 87 -9.07 7.08 17.06
N PRO A 88 -9.75 7.47 18.17
CA PRO A 88 -11.21 7.43 18.23
C PRO A 88 -11.89 8.22 17.11
N ARG A 89 -11.31 9.36 16.73
CA ARG A 89 -11.79 10.17 15.61
C ARG A 89 -11.67 9.47 14.27
N PHE A 90 -10.58 8.76 14.06
CA PHE A 90 -10.37 7.97 12.85
C PHE A 90 -11.44 6.88 12.71
N VAL A 91 -11.73 6.17 13.80
CA VAL A 91 -12.81 5.15 13.80
C VAL A 91 -14.16 5.78 13.49
N SER A 92 -14.43 6.98 14.00
CA SER A 92 -15.70 7.70 13.76
C SER A 92 -15.85 8.19 12.33
N SER A 93 -14.76 8.36 11.58
CA SER A 93 -14.78 8.74 10.16
C SER A 93 -15.15 7.59 9.21
N GLY A 94 -15.36 6.39 9.75
CA GLY A 94 -15.70 5.19 8.97
C GLY A 94 -14.49 4.44 8.40
N GLU A 95 -13.28 4.86 8.69
CA GLU A 95 -12.07 4.11 8.34
C GLU A 95 -11.91 2.89 9.25
N VAL A 96 -11.51 1.78 8.66
CA VAL A 96 -11.34 0.54 9.40
C VAL A 96 -9.96 0.46 10.03
N ILE A 97 -9.92 0.51 11.35
CA ILE A 97 -8.73 0.13 12.12
C ILE A 97 -8.86 -1.35 12.46
N ILE A 98 -7.87 -2.10 12.02
CA ILE A 98 -7.79 -3.53 12.28
C ILE A 98 -6.81 -3.75 13.42
N ASN A 99 -7.30 -4.07 14.64
CA ASN A 99 -6.45 -4.30 15.82
C ASN A 99 -5.40 -3.19 16.05
N GLY A 100 -5.78 -1.92 15.87
CA GLY A 100 -4.85 -0.80 15.98
C GLY A 100 -3.96 -0.57 14.76
N LEU A 101 -4.12 -1.36 13.71
CA LEU A 101 -3.39 -1.18 12.46
C LEU A 101 -4.11 -0.19 11.54
N LEU A 102 -3.38 0.74 11.01
CA LEU A 102 -3.85 1.77 10.08
C LEU A 102 -3.62 1.33 8.63
N PRO A 103 -4.57 1.57 7.72
CA PRO A 103 -4.37 1.29 6.30
C PRO A 103 -3.37 2.29 5.69
N SER A 104 -2.49 1.80 4.84
CA SER A 104 -1.48 2.61 4.16
C SER A 104 -2.05 3.59 3.15
N HIS A 105 -3.25 3.33 2.64
CA HIS A 105 -3.76 4.02 1.46
C HIS A 105 -2.72 4.06 0.33
N SER A 106 -2.56 5.20 -0.35
CA SER A 106 -1.62 5.32 -1.48
C SER A 106 -0.15 5.23 -1.09
N MET A 107 0.21 5.40 0.18
CA MET A 107 1.55 5.12 0.68
C MET A 107 1.94 3.64 0.48
N GLY A 108 0.96 2.73 0.43
CA GLY A 108 1.20 1.33 0.10
C GLY A 108 1.88 1.11 -1.25
N LYS A 109 1.80 2.07 -2.19
CA LYS A 109 2.51 2.00 -3.47
C LYS A 109 4.02 2.11 -3.27
N SER A 110 4.47 2.99 -2.36
CA SER A 110 5.88 3.09 -2.00
C SER A 110 6.38 1.83 -1.28
N LEU A 111 5.51 1.18 -0.50
CA LEU A 111 5.84 -0.10 0.14
C LEU A 111 5.98 -1.22 -0.89
N VAL A 112 5.15 -1.21 -1.93
CA VAL A 112 5.30 -2.14 -3.08
C VAL A 112 6.63 -1.92 -3.76
N SER A 113 7.01 -0.66 -4.01
CA SER A 113 8.32 -0.31 -4.56
C SER A 113 9.45 -0.83 -3.67
N TYR A 114 9.36 -0.63 -2.35
CA TYR A 114 10.37 -1.09 -1.42
C TYR A 114 10.54 -2.62 -1.43
N VAL A 115 9.43 -3.38 -1.41
CA VAL A 115 9.46 -4.84 -1.56
C VAL A 115 10.06 -5.26 -2.91
N THR A 116 9.78 -4.50 -3.97
CA THR A 116 10.39 -4.74 -5.30
C THR A 116 11.91 -4.58 -5.26
N GLY A 117 12.42 -3.56 -4.57
CA GLY A 117 13.86 -3.37 -4.36
C GLY A 117 14.49 -4.55 -3.63
N HIS A 118 13.84 -5.04 -2.59
CA HIS A 118 14.31 -6.24 -1.89
C HIS A 118 14.25 -7.50 -2.77
N ALA A 119 13.22 -7.64 -3.62
CA ALA A 119 13.17 -8.76 -4.56
C ALA A 119 14.33 -8.73 -5.56
N ILE A 120 14.78 -7.54 -5.97
CA ILE A 120 15.99 -7.38 -6.78
C ILE A 120 17.23 -7.75 -5.96
N CYS A 121 17.35 -7.29 -4.73
CA CYS A 121 18.46 -7.60 -3.85
C CYS A 121 18.60 -9.10 -3.54
N GLU A 122 17.49 -9.81 -3.50
CA GLU A 122 17.47 -11.26 -3.29
C GLU A 122 17.65 -12.07 -4.58
N GLY A 123 17.81 -11.41 -5.73
CA GLY A 123 18.02 -12.06 -7.03
C GLY A 123 16.75 -12.68 -7.63
N TYR A 124 15.56 -12.39 -7.11
CA TYR A 124 14.31 -12.85 -7.75
C TYR A 124 14.01 -12.07 -9.04
N ILE A 125 14.46 -10.83 -9.12
CA ILE A 125 14.34 -9.93 -10.27
C ILE A 125 15.73 -9.35 -10.55
N ASP A 126 16.16 -9.37 -11.81
CA ASP A 126 17.53 -8.98 -12.16
C ASP A 126 17.80 -7.48 -11.95
N SER A 127 16.84 -6.62 -12.32
CA SER A 127 16.97 -5.16 -12.16
C SER A 127 15.64 -4.44 -12.39
N VAL A 128 15.61 -3.14 -12.21
CA VAL A 128 14.46 -2.29 -12.57
C VAL A 128 14.18 -2.27 -14.08
N ASN A 129 15.15 -2.67 -14.89
CA ASN A 129 15.04 -2.64 -16.37
C ASN A 129 14.50 -3.93 -16.95
N VAL A 130 14.14 -4.94 -16.13
CA VAL A 130 13.55 -6.17 -16.64
C VAL A 130 12.24 -5.89 -17.36
N ARG A 131 11.96 -6.72 -18.35
CA ARG A 131 10.70 -6.74 -19.06
C ARG A 131 9.79 -7.85 -18.52
N LEU A 132 8.51 -7.54 -18.37
CA LEU A 132 7.52 -8.48 -17.84
C LEU A 132 7.03 -9.43 -18.96
N ASN A 133 7.94 -10.08 -19.67
CA ASN A 133 7.62 -10.98 -20.80
C ASN A 133 7.58 -12.46 -20.41
N ASP A 134 8.01 -12.79 -19.21
CA ASP A 134 8.07 -14.14 -18.65
C ASP A 134 6.86 -14.51 -17.78
N TRP A 135 5.90 -13.60 -17.61
CA TRP A 135 4.74 -13.81 -16.75
C TRP A 135 3.46 -14.13 -17.57
N PRO A 136 3.00 -15.40 -17.58
CA PRO A 136 1.88 -15.81 -18.43
C PRO A 136 0.56 -15.07 -18.17
N LEU A 137 0.36 -14.55 -16.94
CA LEU A 137 -0.88 -13.86 -16.57
C LEU A 137 -1.18 -12.64 -17.46
N ILE A 138 -0.15 -11.89 -17.84
CA ILE A 138 -0.31 -10.65 -18.60
C ILE A 138 -0.04 -10.82 -20.09
N LYS A 139 0.15 -12.07 -20.53
CA LYS A 139 0.36 -12.38 -21.94
C LYS A 139 -0.80 -11.85 -22.79
N ASP A 140 -0.48 -11.33 -23.97
CA ASP A 140 -1.42 -10.72 -24.92
C ASP A 140 -2.16 -9.48 -24.36
N THR A 141 -1.62 -8.83 -23.31
CA THR A 141 -2.15 -7.58 -22.80
C THR A 141 -1.15 -6.45 -22.98
N LEU A 142 -1.59 -5.20 -22.80
CA LEU A 142 -0.71 -4.01 -22.85
C LEU A 142 0.45 -4.05 -21.84
N TYR A 143 0.38 -4.88 -20.82
CA TYR A 143 1.44 -5.00 -19.80
C TYR A 143 2.49 -6.07 -20.18
N GLU A 144 2.22 -6.91 -21.17
CA GLU A 144 3.24 -7.81 -21.69
C GLU A 144 4.43 -7.00 -22.20
N ASP A 145 5.62 -7.46 -21.88
CA ASP A 145 6.87 -6.77 -22.21
C ASP A 145 6.98 -5.32 -21.66
N ALA A 146 6.20 -4.96 -20.63
CA ALA A 146 6.38 -3.69 -19.93
C ALA A 146 7.70 -3.69 -19.17
N VAL A 147 8.41 -2.55 -19.18
CA VAL A 147 9.61 -2.36 -18.37
C VAL A 147 9.20 -2.06 -16.93
N LEU A 148 9.80 -2.75 -15.95
CA LEU A 148 9.46 -2.58 -14.55
C LEU A 148 9.63 -1.13 -14.07
N LEU A 149 10.70 -0.45 -14.50
CA LEU A 149 10.94 0.97 -14.17
C LEU A 149 9.83 1.88 -14.71
N ASP A 150 9.31 1.60 -15.90
CA ASP A 150 8.18 2.37 -16.44
C ASP A 150 6.92 2.18 -15.59
N LEU A 151 6.66 0.96 -15.12
CA LEU A 151 5.54 0.69 -14.22
C LEU A 151 5.74 1.40 -12.86
N LEU A 152 6.94 1.36 -12.28
CA LEU A 152 7.30 2.08 -11.05
C LEU A 152 7.11 3.60 -11.21
N ASN A 153 7.32 4.14 -12.38
CA ASN A 153 7.06 5.53 -12.74
C ASN A 153 5.60 5.80 -13.16
N MET A 154 4.69 4.86 -12.97
CA MET A 154 3.30 4.99 -13.43
C MET A 154 3.17 5.29 -14.93
N LYS A 155 4.04 4.70 -15.74
CA LYS A 155 4.07 4.81 -17.22
C LYS A 155 3.69 3.47 -17.87
N GLY A 156 2.63 2.84 -17.40
CA GLY A 156 2.21 1.52 -17.90
C GLY A 156 1.73 1.50 -19.35
N GLY A 157 1.55 2.66 -19.99
CA GLY A 157 0.93 2.74 -21.32
C GLY A 157 -0.56 2.40 -21.32
N ASP A 158 -1.18 2.50 -20.15
CA ASP A 158 -2.57 2.09 -19.89
C ASP A 158 -3.59 3.24 -19.94
N GLN A 159 -3.13 4.47 -20.23
CA GLN A 159 -3.97 5.67 -20.19
C GLN A 159 -5.22 5.60 -21.09
N LYS A 160 -5.12 4.88 -22.20
CA LYS A 160 -6.25 4.70 -23.13
C LYS A 160 -7.32 3.80 -22.54
N TRP A 161 -6.94 2.83 -21.72
CA TRP A 161 -7.78 1.73 -21.25
C TRP A 161 -8.17 1.88 -19.78
N VAL A 162 -7.24 2.32 -18.96
CA VAL A 162 -7.45 2.54 -17.52
C VAL A 162 -7.51 4.02 -17.27
N GLY A 163 -8.60 4.47 -16.68
CA GLY A 163 -8.80 5.88 -16.43
C GLY A 163 -8.00 6.40 -15.26
N GLU A 164 -7.61 7.64 -15.38
CA GLU A 164 -7.13 8.44 -14.28
C GLU A 164 -8.28 8.77 -13.30
N ARG A 165 -8.00 8.79 -12.01
CA ARG A 165 -8.99 9.08 -10.96
C ARG A 165 -9.85 10.31 -11.22
N ARG A 166 -9.26 11.35 -11.83
CA ARG A 166 -9.95 12.60 -12.15
C ARG A 166 -10.96 12.49 -13.28
N ASN A 167 -10.71 11.58 -14.21
CA ASN A 167 -11.53 11.50 -15.43
C ASN A 167 -12.72 10.57 -15.31
N ILE A 168 -12.61 9.55 -14.47
CA ILE A 168 -13.67 8.53 -14.31
C ILE A 168 -13.98 8.20 -12.85
N GLY A 169 -13.55 9.05 -11.92
CA GLY A 169 -13.83 8.94 -10.48
C GLY A 169 -13.06 7.84 -9.75
N SER A 170 -12.30 7.00 -10.46
CA SER A 170 -11.50 5.92 -9.88
C SER A 170 -10.33 5.56 -10.78
N ASP A 171 -9.14 5.51 -10.19
CA ASP A 171 -7.91 5.03 -10.81
C ASP A 171 -7.87 3.50 -11.04
N ASN A 172 -8.99 2.82 -10.76
CA ASN A 172 -9.13 1.36 -10.87
C ASN A 172 -10.08 0.92 -11.97
N ARG A 173 -10.61 1.84 -12.74
CA ARG A 173 -11.65 1.54 -13.73
C ARG A 173 -11.13 1.52 -15.14
N ILE A 174 -11.63 0.59 -15.94
CA ILE A 174 -11.46 0.59 -17.39
C ILE A 174 -12.39 1.65 -17.98
N LYS A 175 -11.88 2.47 -18.88
CA LYS A 175 -12.69 3.48 -19.58
C LYS A 175 -13.81 2.80 -20.35
N GLY A 176 -15.00 3.36 -20.25
CA GLY A 176 -16.20 2.84 -20.92
C GLY A 176 -16.94 1.73 -20.19
N GLU A 177 -16.41 1.26 -19.08
CA GLU A 177 -17.05 0.25 -18.25
C GLU A 177 -17.91 0.85 -17.15
N LYS A 178 -18.81 0.03 -16.61
CA LYS A 178 -19.67 0.48 -15.50
C LYS A 178 -18.86 0.87 -14.26
N PRO A 179 -19.31 1.90 -13.53
CA PRO A 179 -18.61 2.43 -12.38
C PRO A 179 -18.25 1.42 -11.28
N GLU A 180 -18.93 0.30 -11.19
CA GLU A 180 -18.82 -0.67 -10.11
C GLU A 180 -17.67 -1.68 -10.31
N GLU A 181 -17.09 -1.76 -11.50
CA GLU A 181 -16.01 -2.72 -11.76
C GLU A 181 -14.65 -2.17 -11.33
N ASN A 182 -14.10 -2.73 -10.26
CA ASN A 182 -12.72 -2.48 -9.86
C ASN A 182 -11.76 -3.24 -10.76
N VAL A 183 -10.95 -2.51 -11.52
CA VAL A 183 -9.88 -3.09 -12.32
C VAL A 183 -8.62 -3.15 -11.48
N ASN A 184 -8.33 -4.32 -10.96
CA ASN A 184 -7.09 -4.68 -10.30
C ASN A 184 -6.53 -5.94 -10.98
N VAL A 185 -5.48 -6.56 -10.43
CA VAL A 185 -4.92 -7.78 -11.03
C VAL A 185 -5.98 -8.88 -11.17
N ILE A 186 -6.98 -8.90 -10.31
CA ILE A 186 -8.12 -9.80 -10.43
C ILE A 186 -9.02 -9.40 -11.57
N GLY A 187 -9.26 -8.09 -11.70
CA GLY A 187 -9.95 -7.56 -12.87
C GLY A 187 -9.18 -7.92 -14.14
N LEU A 188 -7.85 -7.82 -14.13
CA LEU A 188 -7.01 -8.23 -15.24
C LEU A 188 -7.18 -9.72 -15.58
N VAL A 189 -7.17 -10.61 -14.60
CA VAL A 189 -7.41 -12.05 -14.80
C VAL A 189 -8.81 -12.30 -15.36
N LYS A 190 -9.82 -11.67 -14.77
CA LYS A 190 -11.22 -11.82 -15.16
C LYS A 190 -11.55 -11.19 -16.51
N VAL A 191 -10.95 -10.04 -16.79
CA VAL A 191 -11.33 -9.20 -17.94
C VAL A 191 -10.28 -9.16 -19.03
N LYS A 192 -9.10 -9.77 -18.83
CA LYS A 192 -8.01 -9.75 -19.82
C LYS A 192 -8.48 -10.19 -21.20
N ASP A 193 -9.29 -11.23 -21.27
CA ASP A 193 -9.78 -11.78 -22.53
C ASP A 193 -10.87 -10.91 -23.18
N LYS A 194 -11.60 -10.15 -22.36
CA LYS A 194 -12.70 -9.30 -22.83
C LYS A 194 -12.27 -7.87 -23.14
N TYR A 195 -11.37 -7.31 -22.32
CA TYR A 195 -11.08 -5.87 -22.36
C TYR A 195 -9.61 -5.53 -22.61
N LEU A 196 -8.68 -6.38 -22.21
CA LEU A 196 -7.24 -6.09 -22.30
C LEU A 196 -6.50 -7.01 -23.27
N ARG A 197 -7.06 -8.15 -23.64
CA ARG A 197 -6.44 -9.05 -24.63
C ARG A 197 -6.37 -8.37 -25.99
N GLY A 198 -5.22 -8.46 -26.64
CA GLY A 198 -4.97 -7.81 -27.92
C GLY A 198 -4.89 -6.29 -27.85
N THR A 199 -4.81 -5.71 -26.63
CA THR A 199 -4.64 -4.27 -26.50
C THR A 199 -3.17 -3.87 -26.64
N GLU A 200 -2.93 -2.80 -27.39
CA GLU A 200 -1.61 -2.20 -27.52
C GLU A 200 -1.37 -1.13 -26.46
N LYS A 201 -0.11 -0.96 -26.10
CA LYS A 201 0.31 0.15 -25.23
C LYS A 201 -0.04 1.48 -25.91
N SER A 202 -0.64 2.37 -25.15
CA SER A 202 -0.71 3.76 -25.51
C SER A 202 0.64 4.46 -25.25
N LYS A 203 0.74 5.76 -25.53
CA LYS A 203 1.95 6.54 -25.24
C LYS A 203 2.38 6.34 -23.77
N LEU A 204 3.66 6.07 -23.54
CA LEU A 204 4.24 5.91 -22.21
C LEU A 204 4.34 7.27 -21.48
N ILE A 205 3.24 7.73 -20.97
CA ILE A 205 3.12 8.94 -20.15
C ILE A 205 2.63 8.58 -18.77
N TYR A 206 2.86 9.48 -17.83
CA TYR A 206 2.35 9.32 -16.47
C TYR A 206 0.83 9.14 -16.46
N ASN A 207 0.38 8.03 -15.87
CA ASN A 207 -1.02 7.75 -15.59
C ASN A 207 -1.14 7.07 -14.23
N TYR A 208 -1.60 7.81 -13.22
CA TYR A 208 -1.72 7.28 -11.87
C TYR A 208 -2.76 6.15 -11.81
N SER A 209 -2.29 4.93 -11.64
CA SER A 209 -3.11 3.73 -11.72
C SER A 209 -2.82 2.78 -10.54
N ALA A 210 -3.88 2.38 -9.84
CA ALA A 210 -3.77 1.32 -8.83
C ALA A 210 -3.57 -0.06 -9.47
N LEU A 211 -4.02 -0.24 -10.72
CA LEU A 211 -3.79 -1.47 -11.46
C LEU A 211 -2.31 -1.71 -11.71
N THR A 212 -1.57 -0.66 -12.11
CA THR A 212 -0.11 -0.72 -12.29
C THR A 212 0.59 -1.22 -11.03
N THR A 213 0.24 -0.69 -9.85
CA THR A 213 0.80 -1.14 -8.57
C THR A 213 0.50 -2.61 -8.29
N ASN A 214 -0.73 -3.05 -8.58
CA ASN A 214 -1.10 -4.45 -8.42
C ASN A 214 -0.34 -5.37 -9.40
N VAL A 215 -0.10 -4.90 -10.63
CA VAL A 215 0.73 -5.62 -11.62
C VAL A 215 2.14 -5.81 -11.06
N ILE A 216 2.79 -4.73 -10.60
CA ILE A 216 4.14 -4.79 -10.02
C ILE A 216 4.20 -5.82 -8.90
N MET A 217 3.34 -5.67 -7.88
CA MET A 217 3.44 -6.52 -6.69
C MET A 217 3.17 -7.99 -6.99
N ASN A 218 2.23 -8.28 -7.89
CA ASN A 218 1.94 -9.66 -8.26
C ASN A 218 3.01 -10.24 -9.21
N TYR A 219 3.70 -9.40 -9.98
CA TYR A 219 4.90 -9.83 -10.69
C TYR A 219 6.03 -10.19 -9.72
N VAL A 220 6.28 -9.36 -8.71
CA VAL A 220 7.25 -9.68 -7.61
C VAL A 220 6.88 -11.01 -6.96
N LYS A 221 5.60 -11.21 -6.62
CA LYS A 221 5.12 -12.48 -6.05
C LYS A 221 5.37 -13.65 -7.00
N TYR A 222 5.08 -13.48 -8.28
CA TYR A 222 5.33 -14.52 -9.30
C TYR A 222 6.82 -14.88 -9.37
N LYS A 223 7.71 -13.88 -9.39
CA LYS A 223 9.16 -14.09 -9.45
C LYS A 223 9.72 -14.72 -8.18
N ALA A 224 9.20 -14.37 -7.02
CA ALA A 224 9.60 -14.97 -5.74
C ALA A 224 9.06 -16.42 -5.59
N GLY A 225 7.96 -16.76 -6.26
CA GLY A 225 7.36 -18.09 -6.20
C GLY A 225 7.08 -18.53 -4.77
N ASP A 226 7.54 -19.73 -4.40
CA ASP A 226 7.38 -20.29 -3.05
C ASP A 226 8.13 -19.51 -1.95
N ASN A 227 9.08 -18.64 -2.34
CA ASN A 227 9.79 -17.78 -1.40
C ASN A 227 9.06 -16.45 -1.11
N TRP A 228 7.84 -16.25 -1.59
CA TRP A 228 7.09 -15.02 -1.38
C TRP A 228 6.94 -14.64 0.09
N ASP A 229 6.49 -15.56 0.93
CA ASP A 229 6.32 -15.29 2.37
C ASP A 229 7.67 -15.05 3.07
N LYS A 230 8.72 -15.76 2.63
CA LYS A 230 10.08 -15.55 3.11
C LYS A 230 10.61 -14.17 2.72
N LEU A 231 10.35 -13.70 1.50
CA LEU A 231 10.70 -12.34 1.07
C LEU A 231 10.04 -11.29 1.96
N LEU A 232 8.72 -11.39 2.17
CA LEU A 232 8.01 -10.45 3.04
C LEU A 232 8.53 -10.47 4.48
N HIS A 233 8.81 -11.66 5.03
CA HIS A 233 9.40 -11.84 6.34
C HIS A 233 10.78 -11.17 6.42
N LYS A 234 11.64 -11.39 5.42
CA LYS A 234 12.97 -10.78 5.35
C LYS A 234 12.89 -9.25 5.34
N VAL A 235 11.96 -8.67 4.57
CA VAL A 235 11.80 -7.21 4.50
C VAL A 235 11.31 -6.65 5.83
N PHE A 236 10.18 -7.12 6.34
CA PHE A 236 9.50 -6.44 7.45
C PHE A 236 9.89 -6.96 8.84
N ASN A 237 10.17 -8.25 9.00
CA ASN A 237 10.54 -8.81 10.28
C ASN A 237 12.06 -8.69 10.56
N GLU A 238 12.90 -9.09 9.59
CA GLU A 238 14.34 -9.16 9.81
C GLU A 238 15.04 -7.81 9.54
N HIS A 239 14.68 -7.13 8.44
CA HIS A 239 15.35 -5.90 8.03
C HIS A 239 14.73 -4.65 8.69
N VAL A 240 13.45 -4.40 8.49
CA VAL A 240 12.73 -3.27 9.12
C VAL A 240 12.55 -3.47 10.63
N LYS A 241 12.44 -4.73 11.06
CA LYS A 241 12.18 -5.09 12.46
C LYS A 241 10.92 -4.43 13.03
N VAL A 242 9.81 -4.60 12.32
CA VAL A 242 8.51 -4.13 12.80
C VAL A 242 8.19 -4.76 14.16
N LYS A 243 7.55 -4.02 15.05
CA LYS A 243 7.19 -4.50 16.39
C LYS A 243 5.95 -5.39 16.36
N ASN A 244 4.92 -4.93 15.69
CA ASN A 244 3.64 -5.63 15.61
C ASN A 244 3.49 -6.36 14.29
N ASN A 245 2.50 -7.22 14.20
CA ASN A 245 2.20 -7.85 12.92
C ASN A 245 1.78 -6.80 11.90
N VAL A 246 2.32 -6.90 10.70
CA VAL A 246 1.92 -6.10 9.55
C VAL A 246 1.39 -7.02 8.45
N GLN A 247 0.62 -6.48 7.52
CA GLN A 247 0.07 -7.35 6.48
C GLN A 247 -0.17 -6.63 5.16
N PHE A 248 0.03 -7.34 4.06
CA PHE A 248 -0.60 -7.04 2.77
C PHE A 248 -1.91 -7.81 2.63
N GLN A 249 -2.96 -7.16 2.16
CA GLN A 249 -4.20 -7.85 1.90
C GLN A 249 -4.11 -8.77 0.69
N LYS A 250 -4.73 -9.94 0.82
CA LYS A 250 -5.11 -10.76 -0.33
C LYS A 250 -6.32 -10.16 -1.01
N SER A 251 -6.44 -10.46 -2.27
CA SER A 251 -7.68 -10.15 -2.95
C SER A 251 -8.86 -10.98 -2.44
N ARG A 252 -10.01 -10.33 -2.28
CA ARG A 252 -11.21 -10.97 -1.72
C ARG A 252 -11.78 -12.14 -2.52
N ARG A 253 -11.59 -12.13 -3.84
CA ARG A 253 -12.29 -13.06 -4.73
C ARG A 253 -11.42 -14.20 -5.27
N TYR A 254 -10.11 -14.07 -5.24
CA TYR A 254 -9.20 -14.96 -5.96
C TYR A 254 -7.93 -15.24 -5.16
N GLY A 255 -8.07 -15.73 -3.98
CA GLY A 255 -7.13 -16.28 -3.00
C GLY A 255 -5.66 -15.83 -3.02
N ASP A 256 -4.97 -15.91 -4.14
CA ASP A 256 -3.51 -15.80 -4.20
C ASP A 256 -2.95 -14.50 -4.76
N PHE A 257 -3.78 -13.53 -5.11
CA PHE A 257 -3.32 -12.25 -5.60
C PHE A 257 -3.22 -11.21 -4.48
N VAL A 258 -2.16 -10.41 -4.53
CA VAL A 258 -1.96 -9.28 -3.61
C VAL A 258 -2.81 -8.11 -4.06
N SER A 259 -3.58 -7.54 -3.13
CA SER A 259 -4.23 -6.27 -3.32
C SER A 259 -3.32 -5.16 -2.79
N ALA A 260 -2.45 -4.62 -3.64
CA ALA A 260 -1.31 -3.83 -3.21
C ALA A 260 -1.50 -2.31 -3.27
N ARG A 261 -2.60 -1.82 -3.82
CA ARG A 261 -2.76 -0.39 -4.12
C ARG A 261 -2.71 0.54 -2.90
N TYR A 262 -3.30 0.09 -1.78
CA TYR A 262 -3.32 0.80 -0.50
C TYR A 262 -3.70 -0.14 0.66
N SER A 263 -3.46 -1.41 0.49
CA SER A 263 -3.95 -2.45 1.39
C SER A 263 -2.80 -3.08 2.18
N PHE A 264 -1.84 -2.26 2.60
CA PHE A 264 -0.90 -2.62 3.64
C PHE A 264 -1.37 -2.03 4.96
N TYR A 265 -1.22 -2.77 6.04
CA TYR A 265 -1.64 -2.39 7.37
C TYR A 265 -0.48 -2.51 8.34
N ALA A 266 -0.24 -1.44 9.09
CA ALA A 266 0.73 -1.37 10.16
C ALA A 266 0.26 -0.38 11.24
N ASP A 267 0.82 -0.45 12.43
CA ASP A 267 0.64 0.63 13.38
C ASP A 267 1.48 1.86 13.00
N ARG A 268 1.23 2.98 13.66
CA ARG A 268 1.88 4.26 13.40
C ARG A 268 3.39 4.22 13.66
N TYR A 269 3.85 3.48 14.65
CA TYR A 269 5.27 3.34 14.97
C TYR A 269 5.96 2.36 14.02
N ASP A 270 5.26 1.35 13.50
CA ASP A 270 5.81 0.45 12.50
C ASP A 270 5.94 1.14 11.14
N TYR A 271 5.03 2.06 10.78
CA TYR A 271 5.27 2.97 9.64
C TYR A 271 6.51 3.83 9.83
N LEU A 272 6.76 4.33 11.06
CA LEU A 272 7.98 5.07 11.35
C LEU A 272 9.23 4.19 11.25
N ARG A 273 9.18 2.91 11.71
CA ARG A 273 10.29 1.95 11.53
C ARG A 273 10.60 1.73 10.06
N ILE A 274 9.58 1.53 9.24
CA ILE A 274 9.75 1.38 7.79
C ILE A 274 10.42 2.63 7.20
N ALA A 275 9.92 3.82 7.50
CA ALA A 275 10.48 5.06 6.98
C ALA A 275 11.94 5.26 7.43
N LYS A 276 12.24 5.01 8.71
CA LYS A 276 13.59 5.07 9.27
C LYS A 276 14.53 4.12 8.53
N THR A 277 14.13 2.87 8.37
CA THR A 277 14.96 1.87 7.69
C THR A 277 15.20 2.22 6.22
N MET A 278 14.18 2.72 5.51
CA MET A 278 14.36 3.20 4.13
C MET A 278 15.38 4.37 4.05
N MET A 279 15.38 5.28 5.03
CA MET A 279 16.37 6.36 5.12
C MET A 279 17.78 5.81 5.41
N GLU A 280 17.89 4.85 6.31
CA GLU A 280 19.17 4.19 6.62
C GLU A 280 19.71 3.43 5.41
N ASP A 281 18.86 2.71 4.70
CA ASP A 281 19.22 2.08 3.44
C ASP A 281 19.79 3.07 2.44
N TRP A 282 19.11 4.20 2.27
CA TRP A 282 19.54 5.28 1.39
C TRP A 282 20.90 5.84 1.78
N HIS A 283 21.12 6.15 3.06
CA HIS A 283 22.35 6.76 3.53
C HIS A 283 23.54 5.80 3.53
N ASN A 284 23.28 4.52 3.82
CA ASN A 284 24.32 3.51 3.95
C ASN A 284 24.61 2.75 2.64
N ASP A 285 24.02 3.16 1.51
CA ASP A 285 24.24 2.52 0.21
C ASP A 285 24.01 0.99 0.25
N THR A 286 23.07 0.52 1.06
CA THR A 286 22.69 -0.88 1.03
C THR A 286 22.18 -1.26 -0.36
N CYS A 287 21.95 -2.54 -0.63
CA CYS A 287 21.36 -2.93 -1.90
C CYS A 287 19.98 -2.25 -2.12
N ALA A 288 19.12 -2.24 -1.09
CA ALA A 288 17.85 -1.55 -1.14
C ALA A 288 18.02 -0.02 -1.30
N GLY A 289 19.04 0.56 -0.65
CA GLY A 289 19.39 1.97 -0.79
C GLY A 289 19.83 2.34 -2.22
N LYS A 290 20.64 1.52 -2.85
CA LYS A 290 21.04 1.70 -4.25
C LYS A 290 19.82 1.61 -5.19
N TYR A 291 18.91 0.68 -4.91
CA TYR A 291 17.65 0.62 -5.64
C TYR A 291 16.83 1.91 -5.46
N LEU A 292 16.66 2.40 -4.22
CA LEU A 292 15.94 3.65 -3.95
C LEU A 292 16.55 4.84 -4.68
N LYS A 293 17.89 4.95 -4.71
CA LYS A 293 18.62 5.98 -5.49
C LYS A 293 18.35 5.83 -6.98
N THR A 294 18.40 4.61 -7.49
CA THR A 294 18.14 4.33 -8.92
C THR A 294 16.74 4.78 -9.34
N ILE A 295 15.71 4.46 -8.57
CA ILE A 295 14.34 4.90 -8.92
C ILE A 295 14.18 6.42 -8.77
N TYR A 296 14.82 7.03 -7.79
CA TYR A 296 14.82 8.49 -7.61
C TYR A 296 15.49 9.22 -8.77
N GLU A 297 16.63 8.75 -9.23
CA GLU A 297 17.38 9.34 -10.37
C GLU A 297 16.59 9.19 -11.69
N ASN A 298 15.85 8.09 -11.84
CA ASN A 298 15.04 7.79 -13.02
C ASN A 298 13.57 8.24 -12.89
N ARG A 299 13.22 9.04 -11.87
CA ARG A 299 11.87 9.59 -11.73
C ARG A 299 11.54 10.53 -12.89
N ILE A 300 10.26 10.58 -13.24
CA ILE A 300 9.79 11.43 -14.33
C ILE A 300 9.06 12.67 -13.81
N LYS A 301 9.06 13.74 -14.61
CA LYS A 301 8.24 14.92 -14.31
C LYS A 301 6.77 14.62 -14.52
N LYS A 302 5.95 15.05 -13.57
CA LYS A 302 4.50 15.17 -13.76
C LYS A 302 4.21 16.24 -14.82
N LYS A 303 3.07 16.09 -15.48
CA LYS A 303 2.54 17.15 -16.34
C LYS A 303 2.25 18.41 -15.52
N ASP A 304 2.50 19.57 -16.10
CA ASP A 304 2.38 20.89 -15.44
C ASP A 304 0.98 21.20 -14.88
N ASN A 305 -0.05 20.49 -15.33
CA ASN A 305 -1.42 20.65 -14.83
C ASN A 305 -1.71 19.91 -13.52
N VAL A 306 -0.76 19.17 -12.96
CA VAL A 306 -0.90 18.50 -11.66
C VAL A 306 -0.36 19.41 -10.57
N LYS A 307 -1.26 19.97 -9.76
CA LYS A 307 -0.95 21.02 -8.75
C LYS A 307 0.00 20.63 -7.62
N HIS A 308 0.40 19.38 -7.48
CA HIS A 308 1.21 18.92 -6.33
C HIS A 308 2.35 18.04 -6.81
N ALA A 309 3.55 18.42 -6.50
CA ALA A 309 4.83 17.80 -6.87
C ALA A 309 5.12 17.78 -8.39
N THR A 310 6.36 18.06 -8.73
CA THR A 310 6.84 18.09 -10.12
C THR A 310 7.30 16.73 -10.62
N ASP A 311 7.73 15.86 -9.71
CA ASP A 311 8.28 14.55 -9.99
C ASP A 311 7.43 13.45 -9.39
N VAL A 312 7.39 12.31 -10.03
CA VAL A 312 6.70 11.11 -9.55
C VAL A 312 7.49 9.85 -9.85
N GLY A 313 7.41 8.95 -8.90
CA GLY A 313 7.86 7.57 -8.96
C GLY A 313 7.20 6.82 -7.82
N LEU A 314 7.30 5.51 -7.80
CA LEU A 314 6.86 4.68 -6.67
C LEU A 314 7.97 4.48 -5.66
#